data_0ed5b1e2f6632a363b786e5d678508b6
#
_entry.id   0ed5b1e2f6632a363b786e5d678508b6
#
_cell.length_a   1.000
_cell.length_b   1.000
_cell.length_c   1.000
_cell.angle_alpha   90.00
_cell.angle_beta   90.00
_cell.angle_gamma   90.00
#
_symmetry.space_group_name_H-M   'P 1'
#
loop_
_entity.id
_entity.type
_entity.pdbx_description
1 polymer ?
#
loop_
_entity_poly.entity_id
_entity_poly.type
_entity_poly.pdbx_seq_one_letter_code
_entity_poly.pdbx_strand_id
1 'polypeptide(L)'
;VILVAPTAEILKLEEEELESQKVAKRLEPLKTEYIQINYAKAENFRNILFGVSSIGADGCSVTSGSGNNNSRGGSGGGSSSGGIGGIGGIGGIGGIGGIGGGSSSGGGGGGGGGNRGINGQNNQQNSLLSDRGTAIVDSRTNTLIVKDTAIVQEEVRMMIDKLDRQVRQVLIEARIVIAEEGFAQELGVKFGAAYVGENGSVGATTGSNPNNGTPGDIVSPVLSNLAVANPYGALGMTLASGANYVLNLEISALQDQRKAEFVSNPKVLTSDRCRASIEQGQQIPFQTVSQNGTQTQFKDASIILEVTPQITPSGSVIMDLYITKDSRGDLTPDGLAINTRQVTASVRVEDGETIVLGGVYEADTVDIVNSVPWFADLPIVGWMFRKTTKSDFKKELLVFITPKITKDSLKMR
;
A
#
# COMPACT_ATOMS: atom_id res chain seq x y z
N VAL A 1 9.58 69.83 -15.59
CA VAL A 1 10.90 70.43 -15.82
C VAL A 1 11.79 69.30 -16.31
N ILE A 2 12.22 69.36 -17.57
CA ILE A 2 13.16 68.39 -18.15
C ILE A 2 14.55 68.90 -17.77
N LEU A 3 15.22 68.19 -16.86
CA LEU A 3 16.61 68.48 -16.52
C LEU A 3 17.53 67.78 -17.55
N VAL A 4 18.30 68.57 -18.31
CA VAL A 4 19.31 68.04 -19.22
C VAL A 4 20.63 68.25 -18.53
N ALA A 5 21.18 67.23 -17.94
CA ALA A 5 22.51 67.27 -17.30
C ALA A 5 23.33 66.06 -17.80
N PRO A 6 24.69 66.12 -17.75
CA PRO A 6 25.54 64.98 -18.08
C PRO A 6 25.18 63.76 -17.22
N THR A 7 25.22 62.57 -17.81
CA THR A 7 24.80 61.29 -17.16
C THR A 7 25.46 61.05 -15.79
N ALA A 8 26.68 61.56 -15.57
CA ALA A 8 27.35 61.41 -14.29
C ALA A 8 26.79 62.32 -13.17
N GLU A 9 26.14 63.43 -13.49
CA GLU A 9 25.48 64.33 -12.51
C GLU A 9 24.08 63.79 -12.18
N ILE A 10 23.38 63.21 -13.15
CA ILE A 10 22.06 62.57 -12.93
C ILE A 10 22.23 61.35 -12.01
N LEU A 11 23.25 60.52 -12.22
CA LEU A 11 23.55 59.39 -11.35
C LEU A 11 23.87 59.83 -9.90
N LYS A 12 24.60 60.93 -9.72
CA LYS A 12 24.86 61.45 -8.35
C LYS A 12 23.61 61.98 -7.67
N LEU A 13 22.74 62.67 -8.39
CA LEU A 13 21.45 63.14 -7.87
C LEU A 13 20.51 61.95 -7.52
N GLU A 14 20.48 60.92 -8.34
CA GLU A 14 19.73 59.69 -8.03
C GLU A 14 20.31 58.94 -6.83
N GLU A 15 21.66 58.90 -6.68
CA GLU A 15 22.29 58.31 -5.48
C GLU A 15 21.98 59.11 -4.22
N GLU A 16 22.06 60.45 -4.24
CA GLU A 16 21.69 61.30 -3.11
C GLU A 16 20.21 61.20 -2.78
N GLU A 17 19.34 61.13 -3.78
CA GLU A 17 17.91 60.95 -3.58
C GLU A 17 17.59 59.54 -2.98
N LEU A 18 18.28 58.50 -3.44
CA LEU A 18 18.20 57.16 -2.87
C LEU A 18 18.73 57.07 -1.43
N GLU A 19 19.84 57.77 -1.15
CA GLU A 19 20.36 57.84 0.23
C GLU A 19 19.42 58.62 1.14
N SER A 20 18.88 59.77 0.69
CA SER A 20 17.90 60.53 1.46
C SER A 20 16.63 59.75 1.74
N GLN A 21 16.12 58.96 0.77
CA GLN A 21 14.99 58.05 0.95
C GLN A 21 15.31 56.90 1.91
N LYS A 22 16.53 56.33 1.85
CA LYS A 22 16.96 55.29 2.82
C LYS A 22 17.08 55.87 4.25
N VAL A 23 17.55 57.08 4.41
CA VAL A 23 17.63 57.76 5.72
C VAL A 23 16.22 58.08 6.23
N ALA A 24 15.31 58.57 5.39
CA ALA A 24 13.92 58.83 5.74
C ALA A 24 13.22 57.55 6.20
N LYS A 25 13.38 56.42 5.46
CA LYS A 25 12.85 55.09 5.85
C LYS A 25 13.44 54.58 7.17
N ARG A 26 14.70 54.91 7.49
CA ARG A 26 15.33 54.56 8.76
C ARG A 26 14.80 55.38 9.94
N LEU A 27 14.27 56.57 9.71
CA LEU A 27 13.72 57.47 10.74
C LEU A 27 12.24 57.24 11.00
N GLU A 28 11.55 56.49 10.14
CA GLU A 28 10.13 56.14 10.36
C GLU A 28 9.92 55.39 11.70
N PRO A 29 8.94 55.81 12.51
CA PRO A 29 8.64 55.15 13.78
C PRO A 29 8.08 53.74 13.54
N LEU A 30 8.63 52.76 14.25
CA LEU A 30 8.09 51.38 14.25
C LEU A 30 6.82 51.32 15.12
N LYS A 31 5.79 50.75 14.60
CA LYS A 31 4.55 50.43 15.32
C LYS A 31 4.47 48.95 15.55
N THR A 32 3.74 48.52 16.59
CA THR A 32 3.45 47.11 16.86
C THR A 32 1.96 46.87 16.62
N GLU A 33 1.65 45.88 15.83
CA GLU A 33 0.30 45.47 15.53
C GLU A 33 0.10 43.99 15.91
N TYR A 34 -1.10 43.67 16.45
CA TYR A 34 -1.51 42.34 16.84
C TYR A 34 -2.57 41.88 15.87
N ILE A 35 -2.28 40.83 15.08
CA ILE A 35 -3.19 40.31 14.07
C ILE A 35 -3.56 38.88 14.47
N GLN A 36 -4.84 38.65 14.77
CA GLN A 36 -5.35 37.32 15.06
C GLN A 36 -5.62 36.56 13.76
N ILE A 37 -5.10 35.33 13.67
CA ILE A 37 -5.28 34.43 12.53
C ILE A 37 -6.38 33.45 12.87
N ASN A 38 -7.36 33.28 11.96
CA ASN A 38 -8.56 32.49 12.23
C ASN A 38 -8.50 31.06 11.67
N TYR A 39 -8.00 30.89 10.45
CA TYR A 39 -8.07 29.62 9.72
C TYR A 39 -6.73 28.93 9.56
N ALA A 40 -5.64 29.70 9.47
CA ALA A 40 -4.29 29.18 9.31
C ALA A 40 -3.51 29.28 10.63
N LYS A 41 -2.34 28.65 10.69
CA LYS A 41 -1.40 28.80 11.81
C LYS A 41 -0.59 30.08 11.64
N ALA A 42 -0.49 30.89 12.69
CA ALA A 42 0.29 32.11 12.67
C ALA A 42 1.79 31.89 12.36
N GLU A 43 2.32 30.69 12.67
CA GLU A 43 3.69 30.29 12.33
C GLU A 43 3.94 30.26 10.82
N ASN A 44 2.94 29.84 10.02
CA ASN A 44 3.05 29.81 8.57
C ASN A 44 3.18 31.24 8.00
N PHE A 45 2.40 32.18 8.52
CA PHE A 45 2.50 33.59 8.13
C PHE A 45 3.84 34.20 8.53
N ARG A 46 4.35 33.89 9.72
CA ARG A 46 5.70 34.31 10.11
C ARG A 46 6.74 33.80 9.11
N ASN A 47 6.70 32.55 8.70
CA ASN A 47 7.64 31.98 7.76
C ASN A 47 7.56 32.65 6.38
N ILE A 48 6.34 32.95 5.91
CA ILE A 48 6.13 33.75 4.68
C ILE A 48 6.75 35.13 4.79
N LEU A 49 6.55 35.83 5.90
CA LEU A 49 7.07 37.18 6.12
C LEU A 49 8.61 37.22 6.11
N PHE A 50 9.25 36.16 6.61
CA PHE A 50 10.71 36.03 6.56
C PHE A 50 11.26 35.43 5.25
N GLY A 51 10.40 35.19 4.24
CA GLY A 51 10.79 34.60 2.96
C GLY A 51 11.26 33.16 3.05
N VAL A 52 10.93 32.46 4.15
CA VAL A 52 11.20 31.03 4.28
C VAL A 52 10.14 30.29 3.47
N SER A 53 10.50 29.83 2.28
CA SER A 53 9.61 29.15 1.33
C SER A 53 9.24 27.72 1.74
N SER A 54 9.18 27.43 3.01
CA SER A 54 8.57 26.19 3.50
C SER A 54 7.07 26.41 3.74
N ILE A 55 6.34 26.77 2.69
CA ILE A 55 4.91 26.46 2.65
C ILE A 55 4.83 24.95 2.36
N GLY A 56 5.46 24.16 3.21
CA GLY A 56 5.24 22.74 3.29
C GLY A 56 3.82 22.53 3.78
N ALA A 57 3.23 21.46 3.40
CA ALA A 57 1.92 20.96 3.78
C ALA A 57 1.71 20.78 5.31
N ASP A 58 2.36 21.60 6.14
CA ASP A 58 2.35 21.53 7.61
C ASP A 58 1.01 21.92 8.24
N GLY A 59 0.05 22.36 7.42
CA GLY A 59 -1.34 22.48 7.87
C GLY A 59 -2.02 21.13 8.13
N CYS A 60 -1.42 20.04 7.63
CA CYS A 60 -2.03 18.71 7.59
C CYS A 60 -1.10 17.60 8.11
N SER A 61 -0.16 17.91 9.00
CA SER A 61 0.71 16.88 9.57
C SER A 61 -0.14 15.92 10.42
N VAL A 62 -0.64 14.87 9.78
CA VAL A 62 -0.91 13.62 10.48
C VAL A 62 0.45 13.10 10.88
N THR A 63 0.78 13.25 12.14
CA THR A 63 1.97 12.63 12.73
C THR A 63 1.72 11.12 12.67
N SER A 64 2.06 10.50 11.54
CA SER A 64 2.25 9.05 11.53
C SER A 64 3.39 8.79 12.49
N GLY A 65 3.07 8.20 13.62
CA GLY A 65 4.01 7.82 14.66
C GLY A 65 4.98 6.73 14.18
N SER A 66 5.82 7.07 13.20
CA SER A 66 7.02 6.32 12.91
C SER A 66 8.09 6.85 13.84
N GLY A 67 8.16 6.22 15.02
CA GLY A 67 9.22 6.44 15.98
C GLY A 67 10.57 6.02 15.42
N ASN A 68 11.17 6.87 14.62
CA ASN A 68 12.59 6.76 14.31
C ASN A 68 13.36 7.50 15.40
N ASN A 69 13.48 6.84 16.55
CA ASN A 69 14.27 7.28 17.68
C ASN A 69 15.75 7.07 17.35
N ASN A 70 16.31 7.93 16.51
CA ASN A 70 17.74 8.02 16.31
C ASN A 70 18.32 9.04 17.31
N SER A 71 18.16 8.74 18.58
CA SER A 71 18.85 9.43 19.66
C SER A 71 20.32 9.06 19.61
N ARG A 72 21.12 9.87 18.91
CA ARG A 72 22.55 9.97 19.16
C ARG A 72 22.75 10.60 20.53
N GLY A 73 22.71 9.75 21.55
CA GLY A 73 23.21 10.06 22.88
C GLY A 73 24.69 9.75 22.87
N GLY A 74 25.54 10.79 22.72
CA GLY A 74 26.92 10.71 23.08
C GLY A 74 27.03 10.83 24.58
N SER A 75 27.87 9.99 25.18
CA SER A 75 28.71 10.33 26.32
C SER A 75 29.36 9.08 26.86
N GLY A 76 30.66 8.94 26.70
CA GLY A 76 31.59 9.06 27.77
C GLY A 76 31.91 7.80 28.52
N GLY A 77 33.16 7.33 28.31
CA GLY A 77 34.05 6.99 29.38
C GLY A 77 34.05 5.55 29.89
N GLY A 78 35.23 4.92 29.81
CA GLY A 78 35.61 3.90 30.79
C GLY A 78 36.22 2.66 30.22
N SER A 79 37.54 2.75 30.00
CA SER A 79 38.58 1.71 30.12
C SER A 79 38.24 0.40 30.82
N SER A 80 38.65 -0.72 30.23
CA SER A 80 39.71 -1.62 30.69
C SER A 80 39.64 -3.00 30.05
N SER A 81 40.73 -3.34 29.39
CA SER A 81 41.57 -4.56 29.52
C SER A 81 40.95 -5.93 29.42
N GLY A 82 41.54 -6.70 28.50
CA GLY A 82 41.92 -8.08 28.80
C GLY A 82 41.37 -9.17 27.92
N GLY A 83 42.29 -9.81 27.19
CA GLY A 83 42.28 -11.26 27.03
C GLY A 83 42.00 -11.83 25.64
N ILE A 84 42.99 -12.00 24.81
CA ILE A 84 43.69 -13.22 24.40
C ILE A 84 42.83 -14.41 23.93
N GLY A 85 43.15 -14.92 22.70
CA GLY A 85 43.03 -16.29 22.23
C GLY A 85 41.85 -16.53 21.31
N GLY A 86 42.04 -17.07 20.18
CA GLY A 86 42.84 -18.00 19.48
C GLY A 86 42.22 -18.33 18.15
N ILE A 87 42.97 -18.34 17.13
CA ILE A 87 43.42 -19.39 16.22
C ILE A 87 42.34 -20.25 15.56
N GLY A 88 42.46 -20.33 14.21
CA GLY A 88 42.09 -21.41 13.31
C GLY A 88 40.84 -21.17 12.52
N GLY A 89 40.82 -21.33 11.26
CA GLY A 89 41.64 -21.87 10.21
C GLY A 89 40.88 -21.80 8.89
N ILE A 90 41.58 -21.52 7.87
CA ILE A 90 41.78 -22.19 6.58
C ILE A 90 40.58 -22.49 5.70
N GLY A 91 40.69 -22.03 4.47
CA GLY A 91 40.21 -22.61 3.22
C GLY A 91 39.04 -21.89 2.61
N GLY A 92 39.06 -21.51 1.40
CA GLY A 92 39.92 -21.60 0.25
C GLY A 92 39.24 -20.97 -0.92
N ILE A 93 40.07 -20.39 -1.75
CA ILE A 93 40.17 -20.48 -3.21
C ILE A 93 39.00 -19.99 -4.07
N GLY A 94 39.31 -19.03 -4.89
CA GLY A 94 39.08 -18.83 -6.31
C GLY A 94 38.07 -17.72 -6.63
N GLY A 95 38.34 -16.80 -7.49
CA GLY A 95 39.35 -16.49 -8.43
C GLY A 95 38.94 -15.30 -9.24
N ILE A 96 39.96 -14.55 -9.66
CA ILE A 96 40.14 -13.92 -10.96
C ILE A 96 39.09 -12.86 -11.39
N GLY A 97 39.43 -11.65 -11.57
CA GLY A 97 40.14 -10.80 -12.46
C GLY A 97 39.33 -9.52 -12.53
N GLY A 98 39.80 -8.34 -12.71
CA GLY A 98 40.98 -7.84 -13.27
C GLY A 98 40.85 -6.35 -13.42
N ILE A 99 41.98 -5.66 -13.25
CA ILE A 99 42.45 -4.51 -14.07
C ILE A 99 41.59 -3.25 -13.98
N GLY A 100 41.99 -2.11 -13.57
CA GLY A 100 43.15 -1.26 -13.62
C GLY A 100 42.75 0.03 -12.96
N GLY A 101 43.61 0.64 -12.26
CA GLY A 101 44.59 1.55 -12.72
C GLY A 101 44.31 2.90 -12.15
N GLY A 102 45.24 3.40 -11.42
CA GLY A 102 45.90 4.64 -11.50
C GLY A 102 45.73 5.56 -10.27
N SER A 103 46.66 5.51 -9.34
CA SER A 103 47.65 6.54 -8.99
C SER A 103 47.07 7.94 -8.79
N SER A 104 47.34 8.70 -7.75
CA SER A 104 48.57 9.04 -7.09
C SER A 104 48.29 9.99 -5.92
N SER A 105 49.04 9.77 -4.83
CA SER A 105 49.85 10.74 -4.11
C SER A 105 49.20 12.01 -3.59
N GLY A 106 49.23 12.23 -2.32
CA GLY A 106 50.29 12.84 -1.58
C GLY A 106 49.79 13.85 -0.61
N GLY A 107 50.20 13.72 0.60
CA GLY A 107 50.77 14.83 1.34
C GLY A 107 49.87 15.73 2.17
N GLY A 108 49.83 15.50 3.46
CA GLY A 108 50.47 16.34 4.43
C GLY A 108 49.77 17.60 4.88
N GLY A 109 49.60 17.72 6.19
CA GLY A 109 49.68 19.00 6.83
C GLY A 109 48.46 19.47 7.58
N GLY A 110 48.58 19.35 8.87
CA GLY A 110 47.92 19.92 9.98
C GLY A 110 47.43 21.32 9.94
N GLY A 111 46.55 21.64 10.85
CA GLY A 111 46.20 23.00 11.19
C GLY A 111 44.80 23.13 11.71
N GLY A 112 44.71 23.19 13.03
CA GLY A 112 43.49 23.43 13.77
C GLY A 112 42.84 24.76 13.42
N GLY A 113 41.59 24.86 13.78
CA GLY A 113 41.01 26.17 13.97
C GLY A 113 39.63 26.36 13.42
N GLY A 114 38.69 26.42 14.31
CA GLY A 114 37.59 27.35 14.16
C GLY A 114 36.38 26.84 13.37
N ASN A 115 35.54 26.13 14.03
CA ASN A 115 34.13 26.06 13.71
C ASN A 115 33.52 27.47 13.80
N ARG A 116 33.65 28.25 12.73
CA ARG A 116 32.79 29.40 12.54
C ARG A 116 31.61 28.95 11.77
N GLY A 117 30.51 28.77 12.48
CA GLY A 117 29.17 28.65 11.94
C GLY A 117 28.90 29.85 11.01
N ILE A 118 29.06 29.58 9.71
CA ILE A 118 28.50 30.47 8.67
C ILE A 118 27.08 29.89 8.41
N ASN A 119 26.19 30.27 9.28
CA ASN A 119 24.78 30.11 9.02
C ASN A 119 24.12 31.43 9.42
N GLY A 120 23.77 32.25 8.47
CA GLY A 120 22.92 33.37 8.74
C GLY A 120 23.11 34.64 7.92
N GLN A 121 23.38 34.56 6.62
CA GLN A 121 23.45 35.79 5.86
C GLN A 121 22.96 35.81 4.42
N ASN A 122 22.13 34.82 4.00
CA ASN A 122 21.56 34.91 2.65
C ASN A 122 20.01 34.79 2.57
N ASN A 123 19.30 34.89 3.68
CA ASN A 123 17.83 34.83 3.63
C ASN A 123 17.12 36.20 3.76
N GLN A 124 17.86 37.29 3.82
CA GLN A 124 17.25 38.63 3.94
C GLN A 124 16.78 39.24 2.62
N GLN A 125 17.07 38.62 1.48
CA GLN A 125 16.72 39.21 0.17
C GLN A 125 15.25 38.98 -0.24
N ASN A 126 14.51 38.12 0.46
CA ASN A 126 13.12 37.81 0.15
C ASN A 126 12.14 38.05 1.31
N SER A 127 12.56 38.78 2.37
CA SER A 127 11.63 39.08 3.45
C SER A 127 10.67 40.19 3.03
N LEU A 128 9.39 40.04 3.36
CA LEU A 128 8.35 41.07 3.16
C LEU A 128 8.43 42.16 4.23
N LEU A 129 9.16 41.91 5.30
CA LEU A 129 9.41 42.88 6.38
C LEU A 129 10.57 43.80 6.02
N SER A 130 10.54 45.03 6.57
CA SER A 130 11.67 45.92 6.47
C SER A 130 12.91 45.39 7.23
N ASP A 131 14.10 45.95 6.97
CA ASP A 131 15.37 45.58 7.65
C ASP A 131 15.28 45.68 9.20
N ARG A 132 14.33 46.44 9.72
CA ARG A 132 14.07 46.66 11.14
C ARG A 132 12.82 45.95 11.63
N GLY A 133 12.11 45.29 10.72
CA GLY A 133 10.85 44.58 11.00
C GLY A 133 11.07 43.30 11.77
N THR A 134 10.17 42.98 12.68
CA THR A 134 10.15 41.72 13.43
C THR A 134 8.75 41.17 13.48
N ALA A 135 8.62 39.83 13.33
CA ALA A 135 7.37 39.12 13.50
C ALA A 135 7.53 38.02 14.53
N ILE A 136 6.67 38.03 15.55
CA ILE A 136 6.63 37.06 16.65
C ILE A 136 5.26 36.41 16.65
N VAL A 137 5.20 35.12 16.96
CA VAL A 137 3.95 34.35 17.04
C VAL A 137 3.66 33.98 18.50
N ASP A 138 2.44 34.25 18.96
CA ASP A 138 1.87 33.64 20.13
C ASP A 138 1.04 32.44 19.69
N SER A 139 1.60 31.23 19.82
CA SER A 139 0.95 29.97 19.42
C SER A 139 -0.27 29.64 20.29
N ARG A 140 -0.37 30.19 21.50
CA ARG A 140 -1.50 29.95 22.40
C ARG A 140 -2.78 30.63 21.91
N THR A 141 -2.67 31.84 21.40
CA THR A 141 -3.79 32.66 20.90
C THR A 141 -3.86 32.69 19.37
N ASN A 142 -2.93 32.01 18.67
CA ASN A 142 -2.78 32.05 17.22
C ASN A 142 -2.68 33.49 16.69
N THR A 143 -1.93 34.33 17.39
CA THR A 143 -1.80 35.75 17.09
C THR A 143 -0.39 36.03 16.55
N LEU A 144 -0.32 36.76 15.43
CA LEU A 144 0.89 37.27 14.85
C LEU A 144 1.12 38.70 15.35
N ILE A 145 2.27 38.95 15.95
CA ILE A 145 2.70 40.25 16.45
C ILE A 145 3.75 40.78 15.48
N VAL A 146 3.39 41.82 14.73
CA VAL A 146 4.27 42.43 13.72
C VAL A 146 4.70 43.80 14.22
N LYS A 147 6.00 44.05 14.25
CA LYS A 147 6.57 45.35 14.55
C LYS A 147 7.34 45.84 13.34
N ASP A 148 6.80 46.86 12.65
CA ASP A 148 7.37 47.41 11.44
C ASP A 148 6.86 48.85 11.19
N THR A 149 7.22 49.44 10.07
CA THR A 149 6.68 50.72 9.60
C THR A 149 5.20 50.61 9.23
N ALA A 150 4.49 51.74 9.25
CA ALA A 150 3.05 51.76 9.00
C ALA A 150 2.68 51.22 7.60
N ILE A 151 3.54 51.47 6.60
CA ILE A 151 3.33 51.03 5.21
C ILE A 151 3.41 49.52 5.11
N VAL A 152 4.43 48.90 5.70
CA VAL A 152 4.64 47.46 5.66
C VAL A 152 3.54 46.75 6.46
N GLN A 153 3.06 47.31 7.57
CA GLN A 153 1.95 46.74 8.33
C GLN A 153 0.65 46.68 7.54
N GLU A 154 0.35 47.70 6.74
CA GLU A 154 -0.82 47.69 5.85
C GLU A 154 -0.70 46.60 4.77
N GLU A 155 0.50 46.42 4.17
CA GLU A 155 0.75 45.38 3.21
C GLU A 155 0.62 43.99 3.84
N VAL A 156 1.15 43.78 5.03
CA VAL A 156 1.02 42.52 5.79
C VAL A 156 -0.46 42.22 6.11
N ARG A 157 -1.23 43.24 6.52
CA ARG A 157 -2.66 43.09 6.80
C ARG A 157 -3.42 42.68 5.55
N MET A 158 -3.21 43.36 4.44
CA MET A 158 -3.85 43.01 3.15
C MET A 158 -3.46 41.59 2.68
N MET A 159 -2.23 41.19 2.91
CA MET A 159 -1.79 39.82 2.60
C MET A 159 -2.51 38.79 3.47
N ILE A 160 -2.60 39.04 4.78
CA ILE A 160 -3.28 38.12 5.72
C ILE A 160 -4.75 38.00 5.37
N ASP A 161 -5.46 39.10 5.10
CA ASP A 161 -6.89 39.08 4.72
C ASP A 161 -7.15 38.30 3.45
N LYS A 162 -6.20 38.23 2.52
CA LYS A 162 -6.29 37.43 1.29
C LYS A 162 -5.99 35.96 1.51
N LEU A 163 -5.08 35.63 2.43
CA LEU A 163 -4.59 34.26 2.63
C LEU A 163 -5.31 33.51 3.75
N ASP A 164 -5.78 34.21 4.81
CA ASP A 164 -6.50 33.60 5.94
C ASP A 164 -7.96 33.32 5.57
N ARG A 165 -8.15 32.28 4.73
CA ARG A 165 -9.47 31.85 4.26
C ARG A 165 -9.75 30.42 4.71
N GLN A 166 -11.01 30.14 4.90
CA GLN A 166 -11.48 28.81 5.21
C GLN A 166 -11.18 27.81 4.07
N VAL A 167 -10.57 26.67 4.44
CA VAL A 167 -10.28 25.58 3.51
C VAL A 167 -11.50 24.67 3.38
N ARG A 168 -11.90 24.37 2.15
CA ARG A 168 -12.99 23.44 1.88
C ARG A 168 -12.57 22.01 2.26
N GLN A 169 -13.54 21.22 2.69
CA GLN A 169 -13.36 19.80 3.01
C GLN A 169 -14.00 18.92 1.95
N VAL A 170 -13.42 17.74 1.75
CA VAL A 170 -13.92 16.71 0.84
C VAL A 170 -14.12 15.41 1.60
N LEU A 171 -15.30 14.85 1.52
CA LEU A 171 -15.59 13.48 1.92
C LEU A 171 -15.28 12.57 0.72
N ILE A 172 -14.39 11.63 0.90
CA ILE A 172 -14.00 10.66 -0.12
C ILE A 172 -14.55 9.29 0.30
N GLU A 173 -15.33 8.69 -0.56
CA GLU A 173 -15.89 7.36 -0.38
C GLU A 173 -15.33 6.44 -1.45
N ALA A 174 -14.62 5.38 -1.05
CA ALA A 174 -14.21 4.32 -1.93
C ALA A 174 -15.16 3.12 -1.76
N ARG A 175 -15.42 2.40 -2.85
CA ARG A 175 -16.17 1.15 -2.83
C ARG A 175 -15.37 0.09 -3.57
N ILE A 176 -15.03 -0.96 -2.85
CA ILE A 176 -14.28 -2.11 -3.36
C ILE A 176 -15.27 -3.27 -3.42
N VAL A 177 -15.52 -3.79 -4.61
CA VAL A 177 -16.41 -4.93 -4.85
C VAL A 177 -15.57 -6.09 -5.35
N ILE A 178 -15.69 -7.24 -4.71
CA ILE A 178 -15.06 -8.48 -5.13
C ILE A 178 -16.18 -9.50 -5.31
N ALA A 179 -16.35 -9.99 -6.53
CA ALA A 179 -17.27 -11.05 -6.86
C ALA A 179 -16.48 -12.33 -7.18
N GLU A 180 -16.89 -13.43 -6.60
CA GLU A 180 -16.30 -14.75 -6.84
C GLU A 180 -17.40 -15.72 -7.25
N GLU A 181 -17.22 -16.39 -8.37
CA GLU A 181 -18.11 -17.45 -8.84
C GLU A 181 -17.28 -18.70 -9.11
N GLY A 182 -17.65 -19.80 -8.46
CA GLY A 182 -17.02 -21.09 -8.61
C GLY A 182 -18.06 -22.12 -9.02
N PHE A 183 -17.74 -22.92 -10.02
CA PHE A 183 -18.51 -24.07 -10.46
C PHE A 183 -17.59 -25.28 -10.58
N ALA A 184 -17.90 -26.35 -9.93
CA ALA A 184 -17.18 -27.61 -10.02
C ALA A 184 -18.16 -28.75 -10.31
N GLN A 185 -17.87 -29.58 -11.28
CA GLN A 185 -18.63 -30.75 -11.63
C GLN A 185 -17.72 -31.96 -11.87
N GLU A 186 -17.96 -33.03 -11.18
CA GLU A 186 -17.25 -34.29 -11.39
C GLU A 186 -18.25 -35.41 -11.65
N LEU A 187 -17.98 -36.19 -12.66
CA LEU A 187 -18.72 -37.41 -12.97
C LEU A 187 -17.71 -38.54 -13.14
N GLY A 188 -17.88 -39.58 -12.35
CA GLY A 188 -16.98 -40.72 -12.35
C GLY A 188 -17.71 -42.04 -12.31
N VAL A 189 -17.09 -43.07 -12.86
CA VAL A 189 -17.65 -44.44 -12.91
C VAL A 189 -16.62 -45.42 -12.36
N LYS A 190 -17.07 -46.31 -11.49
CA LYS A 190 -16.27 -47.43 -11.00
C LYS A 190 -16.93 -48.72 -11.47
N PHE A 191 -16.12 -49.50 -12.14
CA PHE A 191 -16.56 -50.75 -12.71
C PHE A 191 -15.74 -51.93 -12.17
N GLY A 192 -16.43 -52.93 -11.64
CA GLY A 192 -15.76 -54.08 -11.05
C GLY A 192 -16.34 -55.39 -11.60
N ALA A 193 -15.47 -56.30 -11.94
CA ALA A 193 -15.85 -57.66 -12.33
C ALA A 193 -14.99 -58.66 -11.57
N ALA A 194 -15.65 -59.69 -11.00
CA ALA A 194 -14.97 -60.80 -10.35
C ALA A 194 -15.48 -62.12 -10.92
N TYR A 195 -14.58 -63.06 -11.13
CA TYR A 195 -14.88 -64.46 -11.45
C TYR A 195 -14.12 -65.37 -10.50
N VAL A 196 -14.80 -66.27 -9.87
CA VAL A 196 -14.24 -67.28 -8.98
C VAL A 196 -14.45 -68.70 -9.59
N GLY A 197 -13.36 -69.26 -10.11
CA GLY A 197 -13.34 -70.59 -10.69
C GLY A 197 -12.73 -71.63 -9.72
N GLU A 198 -12.93 -72.95 -10.02
CA GLU A 198 -12.36 -74.05 -9.19
C GLU A 198 -10.84 -74.02 -9.07
N ASN A 199 -10.14 -73.35 -9.98
CA ASN A 199 -8.65 -73.23 -10.00
C ASN A 199 -8.14 -71.81 -9.62
N GLY A 200 -8.96 -70.99 -8.97
CA GLY A 200 -8.56 -69.63 -8.54
C GLY A 200 -9.52 -68.55 -8.98
N SER A 201 -9.39 -67.39 -8.41
CA SER A 201 -10.13 -66.17 -8.75
C SER A 201 -9.40 -65.34 -9.78
N VAL A 202 -10.08 -64.91 -10.82
CA VAL A 202 -9.56 -63.92 -11.78
C VAL A 202 -10.25 -62.59 -11.54
N GLY A 203 -9.45 -61.60 -11.22
CA GLY A 203 -9.89 -60.24 -11.07
C GLY A 203 -8.72 -59.28 -10.97
N ALA A 204 -8.82 -58.11 -11.53
CA ALA A 204 -7.81 -57.10 -11.41
C ALA A 204 -7.92 -56.39 -10.06
N THR A 205 -6.98 -56.57 -9.16
CA THR A 205 -6.92 -55.87 -7.86
C THR A 205 -5.97 -54.68 -7.98
N THR A 206 -6.46 -53.45 -7.85
CA THR A 206 -5.61 -52.31 -7.51
C THR A 206 -5.58 -52.15 -5.99
N GLY A 207 -4.51 -52.66 -5.38
CA GLY A 207 -4.07 -52.24 -4.07
C GLY A 207 -4.91 -52.57 -2.85
N SER A 208 -5.05 -53.86 -2.52
CA SER A 208 -5.37 -54.30 -1.17
C SER A 208 -4.62 -55.60 -0.87
N ASN A 209 -4.02 -55.63 0.29
CA ASN A 209 -3.17 -56.67 0.80
C ASN A 209 -3.78 -58.08 0.64
N PRO A 210 -3.14 -58.99 -0.10
CA PRO A 210 -3.72 -60.31 -0.35
C PRO A 210 -3.71 -61.27 0.85
N ASN A 211 -3.27 -60.82 2.04
CA ASN A 211 -3.03 -61.70 3.18
C ASN A 211 -4.10 -61.69 4.28
N ASN A 212 -5.26 -61.06 4.07
CA ASN A 212 -6.32 -61.07 5.08
C ASN A 212 -7.70 -61.48 4.48
N GLY A 213 -7.71 -62.44 3.61
CA GLY A 213 -8.96 -62.99 3.04
C GLY A 213 -9.54 -64.09 3.93
N THR A 214 -10.64 -63.78 4.62
CA THR A 214 -11.55 -64.80 5.13
C THR A 214 -12.18 -65.55 3.92
N PRO A 215 -12.23 -66.91 3.89
CA PRO A 215 -12.87 -67.62 2.81
C PRO A 215 -14.34 -67.21 2.75
N GLY A 216 -14.73 -66.48 1.67
CA GLY A 216 -16.10 -66.01 1.49
C GLY A 216 -16.20 -64.53 1.14
N ASP A 217 -15.13 -63.73 1.33
CA ASP A 217 -15.14 -62.34 0.95
C ASP A 217 -14.72 -62.19 -0.53
N ILE A 218 -15.69 -62.11 -1.42
CA ILE A 218 -15.47 -61.82 -2.84
C ILE A 218 -15.12 -60.37 -2.92
N VAL A 219 -13.82 -60.04 -2.79
CA VAL A 219 -13.31 -58.70 -3.08
C VAL A 219 -13.55 -58.48 -4.55
N SER A 220 -14.53 -57.64 -4.87
CA SER A 220 -14.82 -57.26 -6.26
C SER A 220 -13.58 -56.59 -6.87
N PRO A 221 -12.85 -57.23 -7.78
CA PRO A 221 -11.74 -56.59 -8.44
C PRO A 221 -12.24 -55.43 -9.26
N VAL A 222 -11.63 -54.28 -9.08
CA VAL A 222 -11.98 -53.06 -9.78
C VAL A 222 -11.30 -53.08 -11.14
N LEU A 223 -12.05 -53.17 -12.22
CA LEU A 223 -11.54 -53.03 -13.59
C LEU A 223 -11.24 -51.57 -13.96
N SER A 224 -12.03 -50.68 -13.39
CA SER A 224 -11.88 -49.25 -13.56
C SER A 224 -12.28 -48.54 -12.29
N ASN A 225 -11.36 -47.77 -11.69
CA ASN A 225 -11.62 -46.94 -10.51
C ASN A 225 -11.51 -45.45 -10.86
N LEU A 226 -12.52 -44.98 -11.54
CA LEU A 226 -12.67 -43.58 -11.92
C LEU A 226 -13.75 -42.86 -11.13
N ALA A 227 -14.04 -43.39 -9.91
CA ALA A 227 -14.99 -42.75 -9.01
C ALA A 227 -14.57 -41.35 -8.58
N VAL A 228 -15.54 -40.50 -8.26
CA VAL A 228 -15.33 -39.21 -7.63
C VAL A 228 -14.86 -39.39 -6.19
N ALA A 229 -13.89 -38.63 -5.74
CA ALA A 229 -13.25 -38.83 -4.43
C ALA A 229 -14.20 -38.59 -3.24
N ASN A 230 -15.11 -37.64 -3.32
CA ASN A 230 -16.12 -37.36 -2.28
C ASN A 230 -17.45 -37.03 -2.96
N PRO A 231 -18.16 -38.02 -3.52
CA PRO A 231 -19.35 -37.74 -4.30
C PRO A 231 -20.51 -37.28 -3.40
N TYR A 232 -21.30 -36.30 -3.86
CA TYR A 232 -22.57 -35.96 -3.22
C TYR A 232 -23.68 -36.96 -3.53
N GLY A 233 -23.53 -37.71 -4.63
CA GLY A 233 -24.43 -38.78 -5.00
C GLY A 233 -23.66 -39.92 -5.65
N ALA A 234 -23.99 -41.16 -5.25
CA ALA A 234 -23.49 -42.37 -5.86
C ALA A 234 -24.63 -43.39 -6.04
N LEU A 235 -24.67 -44.00 -7.21
CA LEU A 235 -25.60 -45.09 -7.53
C LEU A 235 -24.80 -46.34 -7.84
N GLY A 236 -24.88 -47.30 -6.95
CA GLY A 236 -24.28 -48.63 -7.13
C GLY A 236 -25.34 -49.63 -7.60
N MET A 237 -25.00 -50.46 -8.58
CA MET A 237 -25.85 -51.55 -9.04
C MET A 237 -25.02 -52.78 -9.40
N THR A 238 -25.56 -53.95 -9.14
CA THR A 238 -25.03 -55.22 -9.61
C THR A 238 -25.67 -55.55 -10.94
N LEU A 239 -24.91 -55.49 -12.01
CA LEU A 239 -25.42 -55.73 -13.38
C LEU A 239 -25.64 -57.23 -13.65
N ALA A 240 -24.81 -58.06 -13.09
CA ALA A 240 -24.91 -59.49 -13.22
C ALA A 240 -24.29 -60.21 -12.02
N SER A 241 -24.92 -61.26 -11.51
CA SER A 241 -24.36 -62.11 -10.48
C SER A 241 -24.73 -63.54 -10.73
N GLY A 242 -23.80 -64.47 -10.50
CA GLY A 242 -23.96 -65.88 -10.60
C GLY A 242 -23.15 -66.60 -9.53
N ALA A 243 -23.17 -67.96 -9.54
CA ALA A 243 -22.46 -68.76 -8.55
C ALA A 243 -20.90 -68.38 -8.52
N ASN A 244 -20.35 -67.99 -9.68
CA ASN A 244 -18.94 -67.84 -9.84
C ASN A 244 -18.55 -66.47 -10.41
N TYR A 245 -19.45 -65.49 -10.62
CA TYR A 245 -19.12 -64.16 -11.14
C TYR A 245 -19.99 -63.06 -10.55
N VAL A 246 -19.45 -61.91 -10.42
CA VAL A 246 -20.14 -60.69 -10.02
C VAL A 246 -19.66 -59.52 -10.88
N LEU A 247 -20.61 -58.70 -11.35
CA LEU A 247 -20.37 -57.51 -12.14
C LEU A 247 -21.05 -56.32 -11.45
N ASN A 248 -20.26 -55.43 -10.95
CA ASN A 248 -20.70 -54.25 -10.22
C ASN A 248 -20.39 -52.96 -10.99
N LEU A 249 -21.33 -52.04 -10.99
CA LEU A 249 -21.21 -50.71 -11.53
C LEU A 249 -21.58 -49.71 -10.44
N GLU A 250 -20.72 -48.68 -10.25
CA GLU A 250 -20.97 -47.55 -9.40
C GLU A 250 -20.78 -46.30 -10.21
N ILE A 251 -21.79 -45.42 -10.25
CA ILE A 251 -21.73 -44.08 -10.86
C ILE A 251 -21.73 -43.10 -9.73
N SER A 252 -20.72 -42.20 -9.69
CA SER A 252 -20.57 -41.22 -8.67
C SER A 252 -20.52 -39.82 -9.31
N ALA A 253 -21.21 -38.89 -8.68
CA ALA A 253 -21.28 -37.49 -9.16
C ALA A 253 -21.11 -36.48 -8.02
N LEU A 254 -20.48 -35.37 -8.34
CA LEU A 254 -20.35 -34.19 -7.50
C LEU A 254 -20.66 -32.98 -8.36
N GLN A 255 -21.45 -32.06 -7.84
CA GLN A 255 -21.62 -30.73 -8.41
C GLN A 255 -21.64 -29.73 -7.27
N ASP A 256 -20.75 -28.71 -7.33
CA ASP A 256 -20.66 -27.62 -6.38
C ASP A 256 -20.73 -26.28 -7.14
N GLN A 257 -21.52 -25.36 -6.59
CA GLN A 257 -21.65 -24.02 -7.13
C GLN A 257 -21.54 -23.04 -5.97
N ARG A 258 -20.57 -22.11 -6.10
CA ARG A 258 -20.28 -21.09 -5.10
C ARG A 258 -20.43 -19.72 -5.72
N LYS A 259 -21.16 -18.83 -5.05
CA LYS A 259 -21.20 -17.40 -5.38
C LYS A 259 -20.95 -16.62 -4.10
N ALA A 260 -20.00 -15.69 -4.15
CA ALA A 260 -19.68 -14.82 -3.03
C ALA A 260 -19.44 -13.40 -3.54
N GLU A 261 -19.94 -12.43 -2.79
CA GLU A 261 -19.73 -11.03 -3.06
C GLU A 261 -19.25 -10.34 -1.77
N PHE A 262 -18.14 -9.63 -1.86
CA PHE A 262 -17.56 -8.88 -0.76
C PHE A 262 -17.54 -7.42 -1.14
N VAL A 263 -18.21 -6.58 -0.36
CA VAL A 263 -18.26 -5.14 -0.55
C VAL A 263 -17.62 -4.46 0.65
N SER A 264 -16.68 -3.54 0.39
CA SER A 264 -16.00 -2.75 1.41
C SER A 264 -16.08 -1.27 1.05
N ASN A 265 -16.54 -0.43 1.98
CA ASN A 265 -16.79 1.00 1.74
C ASN A 265 -16.05 1.87 2.76
N PRO A 266 -14.71 2.04 2.67
CA PRO A 266 -13.99 2.99 3.51
C PRO A 266 -14.35 4.42 3.11
N LYS A 267 -14.47 5.31 4.12
CA LYS A 267 -14.78 6.73 3.93
C LYS A 267 -13.85 7.57 4.79
N VAL A 268 -13.36 8.66 4.23
CA VAL A 268 -12.50 9.60 4.94
C VAL A 268 -12.86 11.03 4.56
N LEU A 269 -12.88 11.92 5.56
CA LEU A 269 -13.08 13.35 5.39
C LEU A 269 -11.74 14.05 5.59
N THR A 270 -11.36 14.92 4.66
CA THR A 270 -10.13 15.70 4.77
C THR A 270 -10.28 17.08 4.13
N SER A 271 -9.37 17.99 4.49
CA SER A 271 -9.30 19.31 3.88
C SER A 271 -8.59 19.26 2.52
N ASP A 272 -8.81 20.29 1.70
CA ASP A 272 -8.13 20.48 0.43
C ASP A 272 -6.60 20.39 0.59
N ARG A 273 -5.92 19.58 -0.23
CA ARG A 273 -4.49 19.31 -0.23
C ARG A 273 -3.93 18.64 1.04
N CYS A 274 -4.80 18.08 1.87
CA CYS A 274 -4.39 17.37 3.07
C CYS A 274 -4.48 15.87 2.85
N ARG A 275 -3.37 15.16 3.09
CA ARG A 275 -3.35 13.70 3.08
C ARG A 275 -4.16 13.15 4.25
N ALA A 276 -5.02 12.20 3.99
CA ALA A 276 -5.76 11.46 5.00
C ALA A 276 -5.68 9.96 4.71
N SER A 277 -5.72 9.18 5.78
CA SER A 277 -5.77 7.73 5.69
C SER A 277 -6.76 7.15 6.67
N ILE A 278 -7.42 6.08 6.28
CA ILE A 278 -8.21 5.22 7.15
C ILE A 278 -7.76 3.79 6.95
N GLU A 279 -7.54 3.10 8.05
CA GLU A 279 -7.11 1.71 8.09
C GLU A 279 -8.03 0.91 9.00
N GLN A 280 -8.41 -0.29 8.54
CA GLN A 280 -9.17 -1.26 9.31
C GLN A 280 -8.73 -2.67 8.96
N GLY A 281 -8.34 -3.47 9.95
CA GLY A 281 -7.86 -4.82 9.68
C GLY A 281 -7.55 -5.60 10.95
N GLN A 282 -6.77 -6.65 10.75
CA GLN A 282 -6.23 -7.51 11.81
C GLN A 282 -4.77 -7.81 11.55
N GLN A 283 -4.03 -8.01 12.61
CA GLN A 283 -2.63 -8.44 12.53
C GLN A 283 -2.54 -9.97 12.60
N ILE A 284 -1.80 -10.54 11.68
CA ILE A 284 -1.59 -11.99 11.58
C ILE A 284 -0.18 -12.30 12.11
N PRO A 285 -0.04 -13.13 13.16
CA PRO A 285 1.26 -13.53 13.66
C PRO A 285 1.89 -14.58 12.77
N PHE A 286 3.17 -14.37 12.43
CA PHE A 286 4.04 -15.35 11.75
C PHE A 286 5.18 -15.72 12.67
N GLN A 287 5.46 -17.01 12.79
CA GLN A 287 6.58 -17.50 13.56
C GLN A 287 7.78 -17.78 12.64
N THR A 288 8.87 -17.10 12.90
CA THR A 288 10.15 -17.35 12.23
C THR A 288 11.05 -18.10 13.20
N VAL A 289 11.43 -19.32 12.82
CA VAL A 289 12.34 -20.14 13.61
C VAL A 289 13.78 -19.87 13.14
N SER A 290 14.63 -19.41 14.03
CA SER A 290 16.05 -19.22 13.79
C SER A 290 16.88 -20.05 14.78
N GLN A 291 18.21 -20.18 14.55
CA GLN A 291 19.09 -20.88 15.45
C GLN A 291 19.11 -20.31 16.89
N ASN A 292 18.65 -19.06 17.05
CA ASN A 292 18.63 -18.36 18.35
C ASN A 292 17.24 -18.35 19.02
N GLY A 293 16.26 -19.10 18.46
CA GLY A 293 14.92 -19.20 19.01
C GLY A 293 13.82 -18.85 18.00
N THR A 294 12.58 -18.89 18.47
CA THR A 294 11.39 -18.55 17.69
C THR A 294 11.05 -17.09 17.91
N GLN A 295 10.94 -16.32 16.83
CA GLN A 295 10.50 -14.94 16.83
C GLN A 295 9.12 -14.83 16.18
N THR A 296 8.18 -14.15 16.82
CA THR A 296 6.89 -13.86 16.25
C THR A 296 6.92 -12.48 15.60
N GLN A 297 6.60 -12.42 14.31
CA GLN A 297 6.40 -11.21 13.55
C GLN A 297 4.91 -11.06 13.24
N PHE A 298 4.43 -9.82 13.22
CA PHE A 298 3.05 -9.50 12.85
C PHE A 298 3.02 -8.88 11.46
N LYS A 299 2.08 -9.32 10.65
CA LYS A 299 1.80 -8.71 9.35
C LYS A 299 0.34 -8.30 9.29
N ASP A 300 0.10 -7.09 8.79
CA ASP A 300 -1.23 -6.53 8.71
C ASP A 300 -2.01 -7.16 7.53
N ALA A 301 -3.24 -7.53 7.80
CA ALA A 301 -4.24 -7.87 6.80
C ALA A 301 -5.37 -6.85 6.96
N SER A 302 -5.24 -5.74 6.24
CA SER A 302 -6.09 -4.56 6.43
C SER A 302 -6.58 -3.98 5.12
N ILE A 303 -7.65 -3.17 5.24
CA ILE A 303 -8.11 -2.27 4.20
C ILE A 303 -7.54 -0.91 4.54
N ILE A 304 -6.79 -0.31 3.61
CA ILE A 304 -6.22 1.03 3.74
C ILE A 304 -6.74 1.86 2.58
N LEU A 305 -7.31 3.01 2.89
CA LEU A 305 -7.59 4.07 1.93
C LEU A 305 -6.76 5.28 2.35
N GLU A 306 -5.84 5.66 1.49
CA GLU A 306 -5.05 6.87 1.63
C GLU A 306 -5.32 7.76 0.44
N VAL A 307 -5.56 9.05 0.70
CA VAL A 307 -5.95 10.00 -0.33
C VAL A 307 -5.45 11.40 -0.03
N THR A 308 -5.02 12.09 -1.09
CA THR A 308 -4.71 13.52 -1.07
C THR A 308 -5.57 14.21 -2.11
N PRO A 309 -6.68 14.87 -1.71
CA PRO A 309 -7.55 15.58 -2.64
C PRO A 309 -7.04 16.99 -2.94
N GLN A 310 -7.35 17.48 -4.14
CA GLN A 310 -7.17 18.86 -4.55
C GLN A 310 -8.42 19.35 -5.25
N ILE A 311 -9.07 20.38 -4.70
CA ILE A 311 -10.28 20.98 -5.27
C ILE A 311 -9.87 21.99 -6.34
N THR A 312 -10.38 21.82 -7.56
CA THR A 312 -10.16 22.76 -8.65
C THR A 312 -11.10 23.98 -8.54
N PRO A 313 -10.77 25.09 -9.20
CA PRO A 313 -11.69 26.24 -9.29
C PRO A 313 -13.03 25.91 -9.98
N SER A 314 -13.05 24.91 -10.86
CA SER A 314 -14.27 24.44 -11.54
C SER A 314 -15.19 23.61 -10.65
N GLY A 315 -14.73 23.19 -9.44
CA GLY A 315 -15.52 22.37 -8.53
C GLY A 315 -15.29 20.87 -8.68
N SER A 316 -14.41 20.43 -9.59
CA SER A 316 -13.98 19.04 -9.64
C SER A 316 -12.87 18.77 -8.62
N VAL A 317 -12.68 17.52 -8.24
CA VAL A 317 -11.66 17.08 -7.28
C VAL A 317 -10.63 16.22 -8.00
N ILE A 318 -9.36 16.62 -7.92
CA ILE A 318 -8.23 15.78 -8.33
C ILE A 318 -7.80 15.04 -7.08
N MET A 319 -7.59 13.74 -7.18
CA MET A 319 -7.24 12.90 -6.03
C MET A 319 -6.09 11.97 -6.39
N ASP A 320 -5.06 11.98 -5.53
CA ASP A 320 -4.04 10.95 -5.53
C ASP A 320 -4.44 9.90 -4.51
N LEU A 321 -4.64 8.67 -4.99
CA LEU A 321 -5.26 7.57 -4.25
C LEU A 321 -4.31 6.40 -4.11
N TYR A 322 -4.27 5.86 -2.91
CA TYR A 322 -3.64 4.58 -2.60
C TYR A 322 -4.64 3.73 -1.82
N ILE A 323 -5.06 2.64 -2.41
CA ILE A 323 -6.06 1.73 -1.85
C ILE A 323 -5.46 0.34 -1.79
N THR A 324 -5.44 -0.25 -0.60
CA THR A 324 -5.08 -1.66 -0.43
C THR A 324 -6.20 -2.41 0.28
N LYS A 325 -6.39 -3.65 -0.12
CA LYS A 325 -7.24 -4.60 0.58
C LYS A 325 -6.51 -5.92 0.71
N ASP A 326 -5.93 -6.11 1.88
CA ASP A 326 -5.30 -7.35 2.28
C ASP A 326 -6.30 -8.21 3.04
N SER A 327 -6.35 -9.48 2.69
CA SER A 327 -7.25 -10.44 3.33
C SER A 327 -6.51 -11.74 3.64
N ARG A 328 -6.99 -12.42 4.66
CA ARG A 328 -6.50 -13.73 5.00
C ARG A 328 -6.70 -14.68 3.81
N GLY A 329 -5.65 -15.38 3.40
CA GLY A 329 -5.66 -16.42 2.40
C GLY A 329 -5.64 -17.81 3.03
N ASP A 330 -5.22 -18.79 2.26
CA ASP A 330 -5.20 -20.20 2.66
C ASP A 330 -4.04 -20.50 3.62
N LEU A 331 -4.22 -21.52 4.44
CA LEU A 331 -3.18 -22.03 5.31
C LEU A 331 -2.18 -22.86 4.49
N THR A 332 -0.94 -22.43 4.46
CA THR A 332 0.18 -23.14 3.82
C THR A 332 1.06 -23.81 4.88
N PRO A 333 1.93 -24.77 4.52
CA PRO A 333 2.85 -25.40 5.45
C PRO A 333 3.78 -24.38 6.18
N ASP A 334 4.09 -23.26 5.53
CA ASP A 334 4.96 -22.22 6.07
C ASP A 334 4.21 -21.10 6.82
N GLY A 335 2.88 -21.19 6.89
CA GLY A 335 2.03 -20.22 7.57
C GLY A 335 0.80 -19.84 6.77
N LEU A 336 0.15 -18.75 7.18
CA LEU A 336 -1.06 -18.24 6.54
C LEU A 336 -0.70 -17.33 5.36
N ALA A 337 -1.22 -17.61 4.18
CA ALA A 337 -1.07 -16.70 3.02
C ALA A 337 -1.88 -15.40 3.23
N ILE A 338 -1.45 -14.32 2.60
CA ILE A 338 -2.17 -13.05 2.55
C ILE A 338 -2.46 -12.70 1.10
N ASN A 339 -3.73 -12.54 0.79
CA ASN A 339 -4.19 -12.08 -0.52
C ASN A 339 -4.17 -10.57 -0.53
N THR A 340 -3.28 -9.98 -1.32
CA THR A 340 -3.09 -8.52 -1.43
C THR A 340 -3.71 -8.01 -2.72
N ARG A 341 -4.49 -6.93 -2.62
CA ARG A 341 -5.05 -6.19 -3.74
C ARG A 341 -4.74 -4.72 -3.54
N GLN A 342 -4.07 -4.12 -4.53
CA GLN A 342 -3.59 -2.74 -4.44
C GLN A 342 -3.95 -1.97 -5.70
N VAL A 343 -4.40 -0.74 -5.53
CA VAL A 343 -4.67 0.22 -6.60
C VAL A 343 -4.03 1.55 -6.23
N THR A 344 -3.23 2.08 -7.14
CA THR A 344 -2.65 3.43 -7.03
C THR A 344 -3.03 4.19 -8.27
N ALA A 345 -3.68 5.34 -8.11
CA ALA A 345 -4.18 6.13 -9.22
C ALA A 345 -4.23 7.62 -8.87
N SER A 346 -4.05 8.45 -9.89
CA SER A 346 -4.35 9.89 -9.83
C SER A 346 -5.48 10.19 -10.80
N VAL A 347 -6.59 10.69 -10.28
CA VAL A 347 -7.83 10.86 -11.04
C VAL A 347 -8.49 12.20 -10.75
N ARG A 348 -9.22 12.70 -11.74
CA ARG A 348 -10.09 13.88 -11.60
C ARG A 348 -11.54 13.45 -11.70
N VAL A 349 -12.36 13.86 -10.74
CA VAL A 349 -13.78 13.50 -10.62
C VAL A 349 -14.60 14.73 -10.31
N GLU A 350 -15.80 14.82 -10.85
CA GLU A 350 -16.76 15.88 -10.50
C GLU A 350 -17.36 15.67 -9.10
N ASP A 351 -17.82 16.75 -8.46
CA ASP A 351 -18.41 16.69 -7.11
C ASP A 351 -19.64 15.77 -7.06
N GLY A 352 -19.58 14.71 -6.28
CA GLY A 352 -20.65 13.72 -6.11
C GLY A 352 -20.75 12.66 -7.21
N GLU A 353 -19.91 12.69 -8.23
CA GLU A 353 -19.86 11.67 -9.27
C GLU A 353 -19.08 10.44 -8.79
N THR A 354 -19.50 9.25 -9.22
CA THR A 354 -18.82 7.99 -8.98
C THR A 354 -18.14 7.50 -10.24
N ILE A 355 -16.84 7.28 -10.16
CA ILE A 355 -16.08 6.71 -11.26
C ILE A 355 -15.49 5.34 -10.88
N VAL A 356 -15.20 4.53 -11.88
CA VAL A 356 -14.45 3.28 -11.74
C VAL A 356 -12.96 3.60 -11.86
N LEU A 357 -12.18 3.33 -10.81
CA LEU A 357 -10.72 3.48 -10.86
C LEU A 357 -10.06 2.39 -11.69
N GLY A 358 -10.63 1.20 -11.66
CA GLY A 358 -10.15 0.04 -12.36
C GLY A 358 -10.75 -1.23 -11.83
N GLY A 359 -10.37 -2.34 -12.45
CA GLY A 359 -10.80 -3.66 -12.06
C GLY A 359 -9.89 -4.73 -12.62
N VAL A 360 -9.98 -5.92 -12.06
CA VAL A 360 -9.28 -7.12 -12.52
C VAL A 360 -10.32 -8.23 -12.65
N TYR A 361 -10.36 -8.83 -13.81
CA TYR A 361 -11.16 -10.03 -14.06
C TYR A 361 -10.22 -11.21 -14.28
N GLU A 362 -10.41 -12.28 -13.53
CA GLU A 362 -9.66 -13.52 -13.62
C GLU A 362 -10.65 -14.66 -13.84
N ALA A 363 -10.38 -15.49 -14.82
CA ALA A 363 -11.18 -16.69 -15.09
C ALA A 363 -10.23 -17.87 -15.26
N ASP A 364 -10.46 -18.91 -14.49
CA ASP A 364 -9.73 -20.17 -14.54
C ASP A 364 -10.70 -21.29 -14.89
N THR A 365 -10.49 -21.89 -16.04
CA THR A 365 -11.31 -22.99 -16.55
C THR A 365 -10.44 -24.23 -16.72
N VAL A 366 -10.78 -25.28 -15.99
CA VAL A 366 -10.06 -26.55 -16.01
C VAL A 366 -11.02 -27.66 -16.41
N ASP A 367 -10.67 -28.37 -17.47
CA ASP A 367 -11.41 -29.52 -17.95
C ASP A 367 -10.45 -30.73 -18.02
N ILE A 368 -10.63 -31.69 -17.11
CA ILE A 368 -9.79 -32.87 -16.98
C ILE A 368 -10.62 -34.11 -17.31
N VAL A 369 -10.12 -34.88 -18.25
CA VAL A 369 -10.71 -36.18 -18.58
C VAL A 369 -9.69 -37.27 -18.29
N ASN A 370 -9.95 -38.06 -17.25
CA ASN A 370 -9.20 -39.27 -16.97
C ASN A 370 -9.93 -40.47 -17.58
N SER A 371 -9.20 -41.26 -18.34
CA SER A 371 -9.83 -42.38 -19.06
C SER A 371 -8.95 -43.63 -19.03
N VAL A 372 -9.60 -44.78 -19.15
CA VAL A 372 -8.93 -46.06 -19.36
C VAL A 372 -8.63 -46.17 -20.85
N PRO A 373 -7.35 -46.25 -21.29
CA PRO A 373 -7.01 -46.31 -22.71
C PRO A 373 -7.69 -47.54 -23.36
N TRP A 374 -8.09 -47.39 -24.62
CA TRP A 374 -8.79 -48.34 -25.45
C TRP A 374 -10.28 -48.58 -25.10
N PHE A 375 -10.61 -48.69 -23.82
CA PHE A 375 -11.98 -48.85 -23.36
C PHE A 375 -12.80 -47.57 -23.43
N ALA A 376 -12.17 -46.44 -23.20
CA ALA A 376 -12.81 -45.14 -23.29
C ALA A 376 -13.21 -44.75 -24.73
N ASP A 377 -12.62 -45.39 -25.75
CA ASP A 377 -12.87 -45.08 -27.16
C ASP A 377 -13.96 -46.00 -27.77
N LEU A 378 -14.53 -46.88 -26.96
CA LEU A 378 -15.62 -47.76 -27.40
C LEU A 378 -16.89 -46.94 -27.70
N PRO A 379 -17.52 -47.16 -28.85
CA PRO A 379 -18.83 -46.54 -29.09
C PRO A 379 -19.84 -47.07 -28.11
N ILE A 380 -20.77 -46.22 -27.62
CA ILE A 380 -21.85 -46.47 -26.67
C ILE A 380 -21.39 -46.62 -25.21
N VAL A 381 -20.36 -47.42 -24.90
CA VAL A 381 -19.96 -47.76 -23.52
C VAL A 381 -18.72 -46.99 -23.05
N GLY A 382 -18.01 -46.27 -23.92
CA GLY A 382 -16.75 -45.59 -23.60
C GLY A 382 -16.90 -44.56 -22.49
N TRP A 383 -18.08 -43.96 -22.30
CA TRP A 383 -18.33 -43.00 -21.20
C TRP A 383 -18.20 -43.64 -19.81
N MET A 384 -18.43 -44.95 -19.66
CA MET A 384 -18.28 -45.69 -18.41
C MET A 384 -16.81 -45.84 -17.98
N PHE A 385 -15.85 -45.57 -18.88
CA PHE A 385 -14.43 -45.69 -18.64
C PHE A 385 -13.73 -44.31 -18.64
N ARG A 386 -14.51 -43.23 -18.38
CA ARG A 386 -14.05 -41.87 -18.25
C ARG A 386 -14.50 -41.24 -16.95
N LYS A 387 -13.59 -40.47 -16.33
CA LYS A 387 -13.93 -39.52 -15.27
C LYS A 387 -13.75 -38.13 -15.87
N THR A 388 -14.77 -37.30 -15.79
CA THR A 388 -14.71 -35.89 -16.23
C THR A 388 -14.78 -35.01 -15.01
N THR A 389 -13.80 -34.12 -14.88
CA THR A 389 -13.75 -33.06 -13.89
C THR A 389 -13.74 -31.72 -14.60
N LYS A 390 -14.78 -30.91 -14.34
CA LYS A 390 -14.89 -29.54 -14.85
C LYS A 390 -14.87 -28.60 -13.69
N SER A 391 -14.02 -27.57 -13.77
CA SER A 391 -13.93 -26.54 -12.76
C SER A 391 -13.81 -25.18 -13.45
N ASP A 392 -14.77 -24.31 -13.22
CA ASP A 392 -14.78 -22.93 -13.67
C ASP A 392 -14.72 -22.01 -12.43
N PHE A 393 -13.71 -21.20 -12.35
CA PHE A 393 -13.54 -20.25 -11.26
C PHE A 393 -13.33 -18.86 -11.82
N LYS A 394 -14.19 -17.92 -11.41
CA LYS A 394 -14.16 -16.52 -11.86
C LYS A 394 -14.05 -15.59 -10.67
N LYS A 395 -13.15 -14.64 -10.76
CA LYS A 395 -12.97 -13.56 -9.80
C LYS A 395 -13.04 -12.21 -10.51
N GLU A 396 -13.77 -11.29 -9.95
CA GLU A 396 -13.87 -9.94 -10.42
C GLU A 396 -13.62 -8.97 -9.27
N LEU A 397 -12.69 -8.03 -9.46
CA LEU A 397 -12.43 -6.92 -8.56
C LEU A 397 -12.79 -5.63 -9.28
N LEU A 398 -13.64 -4.82 -8.66
CA LEU A 398 -13.97 -3.48 -9.13
C LEU A 398 -13.75 -2.47 -8.00
N VAL A 399 -13.13 -1.33 -8.32
CA VAL A 399 -12.88 -0.27 -7.38
C VAL A 399 -13.50 1.02 -7.89
N PHE A 400 -14.38 1.60 -7.08
CA PHE A 400 -15.08 2.84 -7.35
C PHE A 400 -14.64 3.92 -6.38
N ILE A 401 -14.71 5.17 -6.81
CA ILE A 401 -14.45 6.32 -5.96
C ILE A 401 -15.50 7.41 -6.19
N THR A 402 -15.89 8.07 -5.10
CA THR A 402 -16.87 9.15 -5.09
C THR A 402 -16.38 10.26 -4.16
N PRO A 403 -15.92 11.41 -4.66
CA PRO A 403 -15.64 12.58 -3.85
C PRO A 403 -16.92 13.37 -3.63
N LYS A 404 -17.07 13.99 -2.46
CA LYS A 404 -18.16 14.92 -2.15
C LYS A 404 -17.62 16.11 -1.39
N ILE A 405 -17.68 17.29 -1.99
CA ILE A 405 -17.28 18.54 -1.35
C ILE A 405 -18.30 18.90 -0.28
N THR A 406 -17.83 19.07 0.95
CA THR A 406 -18.68 19.49 2.06
C THR A 406 -18.96 20.99 1.91
N LYS A 407 -20.21 21.34 1.67
CA LYS A 407 -20.66 22.73 1.69
C LYS A 407 -20.88 23.11 3.15
N ASP A 408 -20.18 24.14 3.63
CA ASP A 408 -20.46 24.70 4.93
C ASP A 408 -21.88 25.22 4.99
N SER A 409 -22.72 24.53 5.71
CA SER A 409 -24.09 24.97 6.00
C SER A 409 -24.17 25.96 7.14
N LEU A 410 -23.03 26.43 7.67
CA LEU A 410 -23.00 27.43 8.72
C LEU A 410 -22.99 28.86 8.14
N LYS A 411 -24.00 29.21 7.35
CA LYS A 411 -24.48 30.58 7.38
C LYS A 411 -25.29 30.74 8.67
N MET A 412 -24.60 30.95 9.79
CA MET A 412 -25.26 31.55 10.93
C MET A 412 -25.76 32.94 10.50
N ARG A 413 -27.04 33.09 10.59
CA ARG A 413 -27.78 34.36 10.48
C ARG A 413 -27.38 35.28 11.62
#